data_fada5a7479b301282975468d1e4da25c
#
_entry.id   fada5a7479b301282975468d1e4da25c
#
_cell.length_a   1.000
_cell.length_b   1.000
_cell.length_c   1.000
_cell.angle_alpha   90.00
_cell.angle_beta   90.00
_cell.angle_gamma   90.00
#
_symmetry.space_group_name_H-M   'P 1'
#
loop_
_entity.id
_entity.type
_entity.pdbx_description
1 polymer ?
#
loop_
_entity_poly.entity_id
_entity_poly.type
_entity_poly.pdbx_seq_one_letter_code
_entity_poly.pdbx_strand_id
1 'polypeptide(L)'
;MTRRRSLSSLLVVALSLSTVLALAAARPGTGVDRPGSSRPIVGPAVPSILSPAARDVSSSAPTRSQVPVRVNPLAGQPDSPWRATWDRAAVPTDPLIRPPVAGPRTPAPTMRFLGVGNPLGCGGCSPPDPNGDVGPNHYVQMVNATKVAAFNKTGTLLAAPFDLGSLWPSGICASNAGDPIVRYDGLADRWLLSQFASPSHMCIAISVSPNPLGSYHLYTFNVGTFPDYFKFGVWPDAYYMSANEATYTAYAFDRAKMLAGQAATFVKFTGETNFLMPADLDGPIPPPAGTPGLFTTFKDDAFHGGGDRLEVFALHADFVTPANSTFTLEATLPIASFAYTVCGFFNFNCANQPGTARRLDVVSEWPMQRFPYRNFGDHQTLLGNFTVGGGTGEVGAAIRWFELRDTGSGWALYQEGTLDPGDGNDRFMGSIAMDGAGDIALGYTVSSSTMFPSIRYATRIASNPLGQLGAERPLIGGRGSQTGSNRWGDYSAMSVDPSNDCSFWYTNEFYTHTASTDWRTLIGTFTIPSC
;
A
#
# COMPACT_ATOMS: atom_id res chain seq x y z
N MET A 1 16.99 -46.93 95.00
CA MET A 1 16.57 -48.35 94.82
C MET A 1 15.80 -48.41 93.50
N THR A 2 16.18 -49.41 92.69
CA THR A 2 15.51 -50.04 91.56
C THR A 2 15.27 -49.18 90.26
N ARG A 3 16.16 -49.33 89.43
CA ARG A 3 16.18 -49.92 88.08
C ARG A 3 14.80 -50.20 87.46
N ARG A 4 14.55 -49.66 86.25
CA ARG A 4 14.32 -50.54 85.09
C ARG A 4 14.46 -49.77 83.75
N ARG A 5 15.16 -50.43 82.92
CA ARG A 5 15.40 -50.35 81.51
C ARG A 5 14.07 -50.32 80.71
N SER A 6 13.93 -49.65 79.64
CA SER A 6 14.18 -50.28 78.35
C SER A 6 13.49 -49.58 77.16
N LEU A 7 14.10 -49.79 76.13
CA LEU A 7 13.74 -49.91 74.70
C LEU A 7 13.38 -48.64 73.91
N SER A 8 14.34 -48.39 73.11
CA SER A 8 14.28 -47.64 71.91
C SER A 8 13.25 -48.23 70.94
N SER A 9 12.34 -47.40 70.43
CA SER A 9 11.60 -47.72 69.23
C SER A 9 11.87 -46.57 68.20
N LEU A 10 12.65 -46.89 67.20
CA LEU A 10 12.85 -46.06 66.04
C LEU A 10 11.50 -45.94 65.32
N LEU A 11 10.95 -44.77 65.33
CA LEU A 11 9.86 -44.42 64.44
C LEU A 11 10.44 -43.81 63.15
N VAL A 12 10.47 -44.62 62.12
CA VAL A 12 10.79 -44.14 60.74
C VAL A 12 9.59 -43.32 60.24
N VAL A 13 9.72 -42.02 60.27
CA VAL A 13 8.78 -41.15 59.64
C VAL A 13 9.14 -41.12 58.15
N ALA A 14 8.37 -41.86 57.37
CA ALA A 14 8.39 -41.74 55.92
C ALA A 14 7.80 -40.39 55.52
N LEU A 15 8.65 -39.41 55.14
CA LEU A 15 8.22 -38.19 54.50
C LEU A 15 7.77 -38.55 53.08
N SER A 16 6.46 -38.69 52.88
CA SER A 16 5.87 -38.71 51.53
C SER A 16 5.96 -37.30 50.94
N LEU A 17 6.94 -37.07 50.06
CA LEU A 17 6.99 -35.92 49.20
C LEU A 17 5.83 -36.02 48.20
N SER A 18 4.71 -35.41 48.53
CA SER A 18 3.65 -35.16 47.56
C SER A 18 4.16 -34.06 46.62
N THR A 19 4.73 -34.43 45.48
CA THR A 19 4.95 -33.55 44.36
C THR A 19 3.56 -33.15 43.81
N VAL A 20 3.11 -31.99 44.24
CA VAL A 20 2.02 -31.28 43.53
C VAL A 20 2.58 -30.85 42.19
N LEU A 21 2.33 -31.68 41.16
CA LEU A 21 2.43 -31.21 39.77
C LEU A 21 1.38 -30.12 39.63
N ALA A 22 1.78 -28.87 39.74
CA ALA A 22 1.04 -27.77 39.20
C ALA A 22 1.04 -27.97 37.67
N LEU A 23 -0.05 -28.50 37.13
CA LEU A 23 -0.35 -28.30 35.72
C LEU A 23 -0.48 -26.78 35.53
N ALA A 24 0.62 -26.15 35.16
CA ALA A 24 0.54 -24.85 34.50
C ALA A 24 -0.28 -25.11 33.25
N ALA A 25 -1.55 -24.68 33.26
CA ALA A 25 -2.30 -24.54 32.05
C ALA A 25 -1.43 -23.69 31.12
N ALA A 26 -0.85 -24.32 30.11
CA ALA A 26 -0.20 -23.61 29.03
C ALA A 26 -1.25 -22.63 28.51
N ARG A 27 -1.04 -21.34 28.76
CA ARG A 27 -1.70 -20.29 27.95
C ARG A 27 -1.44 -20.69 26.50
N PRO A 28 -2.45 -20.67 25.62
CA PRO A 28 -2.20 -20.84 24.21
C PRO A 28 -1.08 -19.87 23.88
N GLY A 29 0.06 -20.39 23.48
CA GLY A 29 1.22 -19.59 23.14
C GLY A 29 0.75 -18.63 22.06
N THR A 30 1.00 -17.36 22.29
CA THR A 30 1.09 -16.38 21.21
C THR A 30 2.08 -16.97 20.23
N GLY A 31 1.55 -17.58 19.16
CA GLY A 31 2.38 -18.08 18.09
C GLY A 31 3.18 -16.90 17.62
N VAL A 32 4.49 -16.94 17.82
CA VAL A 32 5.38 -16.06 17.06
C VAL A 32 5.10 -16.42 15.62
N ASP A 33 4.45 -15.53 14.88
CA ASP A 33 4.23 -15.68 13.46
C ASP A 33 5.59 -15.92 12.81
N ARG A 34 5.91 -17.19 12.57
CA ARG A 34 7.09 -17.50 11.77
C ARG A 34 6.73 -17.20 10.35
N PRO A 35 7.48 -16.34 9.64
CA PRO A 35 7.32 -16.17 8.20
C PRO A 35 7.25 -17.56 7.58
N GLY A 36 6.20 -17.83 6.85
CA GLY A 36 5.99 -19.15 6.28
C GLY A 36 7.17 -19.53 5.39
N SER A 37 7.87 -20.59 5.72
CA SER A 37 8.73 -21.29 4.78
C SER A 37 7.86 -22.01 3.76
N SER A 38 6.96 -21.28 3.10
CA SER A 38 6.14 -21.85 2.04
C SER A 38 7.04 -22.14 0.84
N ARG A 39 6.89 -23.32 0.25
CA ARG A 39 7.56 -23.60 -1.01
C ARG A 39 7.01 -22.68 -2.08
N PRO A 40 7.85 -22.24 -3.04
CA PRO A 40 7.38 -21.41 -4.14
C PRO A 40 6.28 -22.13 -4.93
N ILE A 41 5.20 -21.42 -5.20
CA ILE A 41 4.16 -21.86 -6.15
C ILE A 41 4.50 -21.21 -7.48
N VAL A 42 4.60 -22.01 -8.53
CA VAL A 42 4.97 -21.54 -9.87
C VAL A 42 3.73 -21.54 -10.76
N GLY A 43 3.45 -20.41 -11.38
CA GLY A 43 2.39 -20.32 -12.37
C GLY A 43 2.81 -20.91 -13.73
N PRO A 44 1.86 -21.33 -14.55
CA PRO A 44 2.15 -21.75 -15.91
C PRO A 44 2.73 -20.59 -16.73
N ALA A 45 3.56 -20.90 -17.71
CA ALA A 45 4.00 -19.91 -18.69
C ALA A 45 2.81 -19.45 -19.55
N VAL A 46 2.56 -18.15 -19.57
CA VAL A 46 1.46 -17.53 -20.31
C VAL A 46 2.03 -16.82 -21.54
N PRO A 47 1.57 -17.15 -22.77
CA PRO A 47 1.99 -16.42 -23.97
C PRO A 47 1.47 -14.99 -23.93
N SER A 48 2.22 -14.08 -24.54
CA SER A 48 1.74 -12.72 -24.74
C SER A 48 0.85 -12.60 -25.98
N ILE A 49 -0.04 -11.62 -25.95
CA ILE A 49 -0.79 -11.15 -27.11
C ILE A 49 -0.35 -9.71 -27.36
N LEU A 50 -0.07 -9.35 -28.63
CA LEU A 50 0.22 -7.95 -28.98
C LEU A 50 -1.10 -7.19 -29.16
N SER A 51 -1.30 -6.11 -28.42
CA SER A 51 -2.48 -5.25 -28.57
C SER A 51 -2.40 -4.36 -29.82
N PRO A 52 -3.53 -3.84 -30.32
CA PRO A 52 -3.52 -2.62 -31.13
C PRO A 52 -2.88 -1.46 -30.34
N ALA A 53 -2.55 -0.35 -31.01
CA ALA A 53 -2.11 0.82 -30.28
C ALA A 53 -3.26 1.36 -29.42
N ALA A 54 -2.96 1.76 -28.18
CA ALA A 54 -3.98 2.21 -27.22
C ALA A 54 -4.75 3.44 -27.72
N ARG A 55 -4.14 4.28 -28.58
CA ARG A 55 -4.79 5.40 -29.24
C ARG A 55 -5.92 4.99 -30.22
N ASP A 56 -5.86 3.77 -30.73
CA ASP A 56 -6.77 3.25 -31.77
C ASP A 56 -7.91 2.42 -31.17
N VAL A 57 -7.86 2.14 -29.86
CA VAL A 57 -8.97 1.45 -29.20
C VAL A 57 -10.08 2.44 -28.89
N SER A 58 -11.30 2.09 -29.26
CA SER A 58 -12.47 2.94 -29.00
C SER A 58 -12.75 2.98 -27.48
N SER A 59 -13.00 4.18 -26.95
CA SER A 59 -13.60 4.32 -25.65
C SER A 59 -15.03 3.79 -25.71
N SER A 60 -15.26 2.53 -25.31
CA SER A 60 -16.61 2.02 -25.13
C SER A 60 -17.32 2.83 -24.04
N ALA A 61 -18.64 3.01 -24.17
CA ALA A 61 -19.42 3.57 -23.08
C ALA A 61 -19.17 2.72 -21.81
N PRO A 62 -19.02 3.35 -20.64
CA PRO A 62 -18.67 2.63 -19.42
C PRO A 62 -19.73 1.56 -19.14
N THR A 63 -19.33 0.30 -19.25
CA THR A 63 -20.12 -0.80 -18.74
C THR A 63 -20.08 -0.67 -17.22
N ARG A 64 -21.24 -0.67 -16.55
CA ARG A 64 -21.30 -0.78 -15.09
C ARG A 64 -20.55 -2.03 -14.69
N SER A 65 -19.29 -1.90 -14.35
CA SER A 65 -18.55 -2.97 -13.69
C SER A 65 -19.11 -3.06 -12.27
N GLN A 66 -19.51 -4.25 -11.86
CA GLN A 66 -19.67 -4.53 -10.44
C GLN A 66 -18.24 -4.64 -9.89
N VAL A 67 -17.67 -3.53 -9.46
CA VAL A 67 -16.42 -3.56 -8.71
C VAL A 67 -16.67 -4.40 -7.47
N PRO A 68 -15.94 -5.50 -7.28
CA PRO A 68 -16.12 -6.32 -6.11
C PRO A 68 -16.00 -5.49 -4.84
N VAL A 69 -16.88 -5.70 -3.89
CA VAL A 69 -16.69 -5.18 -2.54
C VAL A 69 -15.39 -5.79 -2.02
N ARG A 70 -14.51 -4.96 -1.49
CA ARG A 70 -13.27 -5.38 -0.83
C ARG A 70 -13.54 -6.59 0.07
N VAL A 71 -13.00 -7.75 -0.30
CA VAL A 71 -13.13 -8.98 0.48
C VAL A 71 -11.92 -9.08 1.39
N ASN A 72 -12.14 -8.91 2.68
CA ASN A 72 -11.12 -9.17 3.67
C ASN A 72 -11.16 -10.65 4.08
N PRO A 73 -10.07 -11.41 3.94
CA PRO A 73 -10.03 -12.80 4.38
C PRO A 73 -10.29 -12.95 5.89
N LEU A 74 -10.04 -11.91 6.68
CA LEU A 74 -10.32 -11.89 8.13
C LEU A 74 -11.75 -11.42 8.46
N ALA A 75 -12.45 -10.74 7.54
CA ALA A 75 -13.84 -10.27 7.75
C ALA A 75 -14.86 -11.41 7.79
N GLY A 76 -14.51 -12.58 7.28
CA GLY A 76 -15.37 -13.78 7.32
C GLY A 76 -15.29 -14.59 8.62
N GLN A 77 -14.57 -14.12 9.65
CA GLN A 77 -14.55 -14.74 10.97
C GLN A 77 -15.45 -13.94 11.94
N PRO A 78 -16.80 -14.21 11.96
CA PRO A 78 -17.74 -13.46 12.79
C PRO A 78 -17.47 -13.56 14.29
N ASP A 79 -16.74 -14.57 14.72
CA ASP A 79 -16.54 -14.95 16.12
C ASP A 79 -15.05 -14.86 16.58
N SER A 80 -14.23 -14.04 15.93
CA SER A 80 -12.89 -13.81 16.45
C SER A 80 -13.01 -13.16 17.84
N PRO A 81 -12.50 -13.80 18.92
CA PRO A 81 -12.55 -13.24 20.27
C PRO A 81 -11.88 -11.87 20.39
N TRP A 82 -11.09 -11.51 19.41
CA TRP A 82 -10.41 -10.22 19.26
C TRP A 82 -11.39 -9.08 18.98
N ARG A 83 -12.44 -9.28 18.17
CA ARG A 83 -13.40 -8.23 17.79
C ARG A 83 -14.10 -7.59 19.01
N ALA A 84 -14.45 -8.38 20.02
CA ALA A 84 -15.14 -7.89 21.21
C ALA A 84 -14.26 -7.08 22.16
N THR A 85 -12.93 -7.26 22.11
CA THR A 85 -11.96 -6.55 22.95
C THR A 85 -11.59 -5.19 22.37
N TRP A 86 -11.68 -5.04 21.07
CA TRP A 86 -11.22 -3.88 20.29
C TRP A 86 -12.21 -2.74 20.23
N ASP A 87 -13.51 -3.03 20.14
CA ASP A 87 -14.57 -2.01 20.13
C ASP A 87 -14.68 -1.24 21.47
N ARG A 88 -13.84 -1.55 22.46
CA ARG A 88 -13.94 -0.99 23.80
C ARG A 88 -12.68 -0.29 24.34
N ALA A 89 -11.56 -0.44 23.73
CA ALA A 89 -10.35 0.22 24.18
C ALA A 89 -10.28 1.65 23.62
N ALA A 90 -10.14 2.64 24.48
CA ALA A 90 -9.80 3.98 24.04
C ALA A 90 -8.44 3.94 23.34
N VAL A 91 -8.40 4.37 22.08
CA VAL A 91 -7.16 4.47 21.31
C VAL A 91 -6.29 5.54 21.99
N PRO A 92 -5.06 5.21 22.46
CA PRO A 92 -4.18 6.19 23.08
C PRO A 92 -3.72 7.21 22.05
N THR A 93 -3.38 8.42 22.50
CA THR A 93 -2.76 9.44 21.63
C THR A 93 -1.46 8.88 21.05
N ASP A 94 -1.30 9.03 19.74
CA ASP A 94 -0.08 8.59 19.06
C ASP A 94 1.14 9.37 19.55
N PRO A 95 2.20 8.69 20.05
CA PRO A 95 3.35 9.34 20.70
C PRO A 95 4.24 10.13 19.75
N LEU A 96 4.07 9.98 18.43
CA LEU A 96 4.87 10.66 17.41
C LEU A 96 4.20 11.90 16.82
N ILE A 97 3.02 12.28 17.29
CA ILE A 97 2.40 13.53 16.89
C ILE A 97 3.29 14.69 17.36
N ARG A 98 3.75 15.47 16.40
CA ARG A 98 4.57 16.67 16.63
C ARG A 98 3.95 17.84 15.90
N PRO A 99 4.03 19.07 16.45
CA PRO A 99 3.67 20.26 15.69
C PRO A 99 4.53 20.34 14.42
N PRO A 100 3.98 20.87 13.31
CA PRO A 100 4.74 21.08 12.08
C PRO A 100 6.00 21.90 12.36
N VAL A 101 7.11 21.54 11.67
CA VAL A 101 8.39 22.27 11.81
C VAL A 101 8.22 23.73 11.39
N ALA A 102 8.70 24.66 12.22
CA ALA A 102 8.92 26.04 11.80
C ALA A 102 10.15 26.07 10.88
N GLY A 103 9.93 25.96 9.57
CA GLY A 103 10.99 25.89 8.56
C GLY A 103 10.47 26.24 7.16
N PRO A 104 11.18 25.88 6.10
CA PRO A 104 10.71 26.10 4.75
C PRO A 104 9.29 25.54 4.58
N ARG A 105 8.39 26.40 4.15
CA ARG A 105 6.98 25.99 3.96
C ARG A 105 6.90 24.97 2.83
N THR A 106 6.04 23.97 2.99
CA THR A 106 5.64 23.11 1.87
C THR A 106 5.40 23.96 0.63
N PRO A 107 6.09 23.71 -0.51
CA PRO A 107 6.02 24.56 -1.70
C PRO A 107 4.59 24.62 -2.26
N ALA A 108 4.28 25.70 -2.99
CA ALA A 108 3.03 25.75 -3.74
C ALA A 108 3.05 24.75 -4.90
N PRO A 109 1.87 24.24 -5.33
CA PRO A 109 1.84 23.44 -6.54
C PRO A 109 2.29 24.29 -7.73
N THR A 110 3.16 23.74 -8.56
CA THR A 110 3.62 24.37 -9.81
C THR A 110 2.58 24.22 -10.92
N MET A 111 1.86 23.11 -10.89
CA MET A 111 0.76 22.83 -11.81
C MET A 111 -0.29 21.96 -11.13
N ARG A 112 -1.54 22.10 -11.58
CA ARG A 112 -2.64 21.21 -11.21
C ARG A 112 -3.69 21.19 -12.32
N PHE A 113 -4.24 20.01 -12.59
CA PHE A 113 -5.26 19.80 -13.61
C PHE A 113 -6.16 18.63 -13.23
N LEU A 114 -7.34 18.58 -13.83
CA LEU A 114 -8.28 17.49 -13.61
C LEU A 114 -7.79 16.23 -14.31
N GLY A 115 -7.80 15.12 -13.59
CA GLY A 115 -7.70 13.79 -14.15
C GLY A 115 -9.06 13.22 -14.56
N VAL A 116 -9.16 11.90 -14.62
CA VAL A 116 -10.41 11.19 -14.90
C VAL A 116 -11.38 11.36 -13.73
N GLY A 117 -12.66 11.59 -14.02
CA GLY A 117 -13.74 11.65 -13.03
C GLY A 117 -14.98 10.92 -13.52
N ASN A 118 -15.94 10.69 -12.63
CA ASN A 118 -17.23 10.15 -13.01
C ASN A 118 -18.07 11.22 -13.79
N PRO A 119 -18.93 10.80 -14.75
CA PRO A 119 -19.23 9.40 -15.09
C PRO A 119 -18.24 8.73 -16.04
N LEU A 120 -17.22 9.45 -16.57
CA LEU A 120 -16.28 8.91 -17.54
C LEU A 120 -15.46 7.73 -16.99
N GLY A 121 -15.12 7.74 -15.69
CA GLY A 121 -14.35 6.68 -15.06
C GLY A 121 -15.02 5.32 -15.19
N CYS A 122 -16.20 5.17 -14.61
CA CYS A 122 -16.89 3.87 -14.53
C CYS A 122 -18.43 3.97 -14.56
N GLY A 123 -18.98 5.08 -14.97
CA GLY A 123 -20.44 5.24 -15.06
C GLY A 123 -21.17 5.31 -13.72
N GLY A 124 -20.49 5.67 -12.64
CA GLY A 124 -21.07 5.86 -11.31
C GLY A 124 -20.67 4.80 -10.28
N CYS A 125 -19.53 4.15 -10.42
CA CYS A 125 -18.94 3.28 -9.39
C CYS A 125 -18.28 4.09 -8.27
N SER A 126 -17.97 3.41 -7.17
CA SER A 126 -17.17 3.83 -6.03
C SER A 126 -16.53 2.57 -5.43
N PRO A 127 -15.29 2.62 -4.99
CA PRO A 127 -14.38 3.75 -4.92
C PRO A 127 -13.69 4.07 -6.27
N PRO A 128 -13.09 5.27 -6.44
CA PRO A 128 -12.35 5.63 -7.64
C PRO A 128 -10.94 5.08 -7.75
N ASP A 129 -10.29 4.75 -6.66
CA ASP A 129 -8.93 4.18 -6.55
C ASP A 129 -7.93 4.85 -7.50
N PRO A 130 -7.72 6.17 -7.38
CA PRO A 130 -6.89 6.89 -8.32
C PRO A 130 -5.43 6.48 -8.18
N ASN A 131 -4.90 5.92 -9.24
CA ASN A 131 -3.51 5.55 -9.39
C ASN A 131 -2.88 6.35 -10.51
N GLY A 132 -1.59 6.67 -10.40
CA GLY A 132 -0.89 7.41 -11.42
C GLY A 132 0.61 7.32 -11.26
N ASP A 133 1.31 7.40 -12.39
CA ASP A 133 2.76 7.42 -12.40
C ASP A 133 3.28 8.34 -13.49
N VAL A 134 4.52 8.80 -13.32
CA VAL A 134 5.18 9.75 -14.21
C VAL A 134 6.41 9.14 -14.86
N GLY A 135 6.48 9.21 -16.19
CA GLY A 135 7.67 8.92 -16.97
C GLY A 135 8.34 10.19 -17.49
N PRO A 136 9.41 10.10 -18.28
CA PRO A 136 10.14 11.28 -18.76
C PRO A 136 9.27 12.27 -19.58
N ASN A 137 8.30 11.77 -20.33
CA ASN A 137 7.51 12.56 -21.26
C ASN A 137 6.01 12.57 -20.98
N HIS A 138 5.52 11.66 -20.12
CA HIS A 138 4.10 11.44 -19.92
C HIS A 138 3.77 11.25 -18.45
N TYR A 139 2.55 11.57 -18.09
CA TYR A 139 1.88 11.11 -16.87
C TYR A 139 0.73 10.19 -17.28
N VAL A 140 0.65 9.02 -16.69
CA VAL A 140 -0.45 8.07 -16.91
C VAL A 140 -1.25 7.95 -15.63
N GLN A 141 -2.56 8.17 -15.72
CA GLN A 141 -3.51 7.96 -14.63
C GLN A 141 -4.42 6.79 -14.96
N MET A 142 -4.71 5.99 -13.96
CA MET A 142 -5.77 5.00 -13.98
C MET A 142 -6.75 5.25 -12.84
N VAL A 143 -8.02 4.96 -13.08
CA VAL A 143 -9.06 5.00 -12.05
C VAL A 143 -9.95 3.76 -12.18
N ASN A 144 -10.63 3.42 -11.11
CA ASN A 144 -11.60 2.34 -11.10
C ASN A 144 -12.82 2.67 -12.03
N ALA A 145 -13.48 1.76 -12.76
CA ALA A 145 -12.97 0.43 -13.09
C ALA A 145 -12.10 0.48 -14.37
N THR A 146 -10.82 0.68 -14.14
CA THR A 146 -9.71 0.57 -15.10
C THR A 146 -9.73 1.49 -16.33
N LYS A 147 -10.25 2.71 -16.19
CA LYS A 147 -10.08 3.76 -17.18
C LYS A 147 -8.65 4.29 -17.15
N VAL A 148 -8.02 4.38 -18.32
CA VAL A 148 -6.64 4.85 -18.52
C VAL A 148 -6.65 6.20 -19.22
N ALA A 149 -5.89 7.16 -18.72
CA ALA A 149 -5.67 8.46 -19.34
C ALA A 149 -4.18 8.78 -19.38
N ALA A 150 -3.70 9.27 -20.53
CA ALA A 150 -2.32 9.71 -20.71
C ALA A 150 -2.27 11.22 -20.96
N PHE A 151 -1.39 11.89 -20.21
CA PHE A 151 -1.16 13.34 -20.29
C PHE A 151 0.30 13.61 -20.64
N ASN A 152 0.53 14.75 -21.30
CA ASN A 152 1.88 15.27 -21.39
C ASN A 152 2.30 15.97 -20.08
N LYS A 153 3.55 16.39 -20.00
CA LYS A 153 4.11 17.03 -18.79
C LYS A 153 3.55 18.44 -18.52
N THR A 154 2.71 18.98 -19.40
CA THR A 154 1.99 20.26 -19.20
C THR A 154 0.52 20.05 -18.80
N GLY A 155 0.12 18.80 -18.54
CA GLY A 155 -1.24 18.45 -18.12
C GLY A 155 -2.25 18.36 -19.25
N THR A 156 -1.80 18.37 -20.52
CA THR A 156 -2.69 18.20 -21.67
C THR A 156 -3.00 16.74 -21.90
N LEU A 157 -4.27 16.38 -21.95
CA LEU A 157 -4.73 15.04 -22.31
C LEU A 157 -4.34 14.72 -23.75
N LEU A 158 -3.66 13.59 -23.98
CA LEU A 158 -3.07 13.25 -25.27
C LEU A 158 -4.03 12.48 -26.20
N ALA A 159 -4.99 11.77 -25.63
CA ALA A 159 -6.05 11.05 -26.34
C ALA A 159 -7.26 10.90 -25.42
N ALA A 160 -8.42 10.54 -25.97
CA ALA A 160 -9.57 10.17 -25.14
C ALA A 160 -9.19 9.02 -24.21
N PRO A 161 -9.59 9.06 -22.91
CA PRO A 161 -9.35 7.96 -22.00
C PRO A 161 -9.97 6.67 -22.50
N PHE A 162 -9.27 5.55 -22.37
CA PHE A 162 -9.72 4.24 -22.84
C PHE A 162 -9.87 3.25 -21.68
N ASP A 163 -10.61 2.18 -21.91
CA ASP A 163 -10.75 1.07 -20.96
C ASP A 163 -9.58 0.11 -21.12
N LEU A 164 -8.90 -0.25 -20.02
CA LEU A 164 -7.77 -1.16 -20.08
C LEU A 164 -8.15 -2.49 -20.76
N GLY A 165 -9.33 -3.03 -20.43
CA GLY A 165 -9.83 -4.28 -21.04
C GLY A 165 -9.97 -4.23 -22.56
N SER A 166 -10.13 -3.03 -23.14
CA SER A 166 -10.24 -2.89 -24.60
C SER A 166 -8.94 -3.21 -25.38
N LEU A 167 -7.82 -3.34 -24.67
CA LEU A 167 -6.56 -3.81 -25.27
C LEU A 167 -6.62 -5.30 -25.59
N TRP A 168 -7.39 -6.12 -24.85
CA TRP A 168 -7.56 -7.54 -25.11
C TRP A 168 -8.66 -7.76 -26.15
N PRO A 169 -8.39 -8.57 -27.18
CA PRO A 169 -9.39 -8.84 -28.22
C PRO A 169 -10.57 -9.68 -27.70
N SER A 170 -10.35 -10.45 -26.64
CA SER A 170 -11.36 -11.31 -26.01
C SER A 170 -10.83 -11.90 -24.71
N GLY A 171 -11.68 -12.64 -24.00
CA GLY A 171 -11.31 -13.35 -22.77
C GLY A 171 -11.60 -12.53 -21.52
N ILE A 172 -11.18 -13.05 -20.37
CA ILE A 172 -11.54 -12.51 -19.06
C ILE A 172 -10.98 -11.09 -18.84
N CYS A 173 -9.80 -10.78 -19.36
CA CYS A 173 -9.17 -9.47 -19.26
C CYS A 173 -9.77 -8.42 -20.22
N ALA A 174 -10.66 -8.81 -21.15
CA ALA A 174 -11.36 -7.88 -22.02
C ALA A 174 -12.47 -7.09 -21.27
N SER A 175 -12.75 -7.44 -20.02
CA SER A 175 -13.68 -6.73 -19.15
C SER A 175 -12.91 -5.87 -18.15
N ASN A 176 -13.42 -4.67 -17.87
CA ASN A 176 -12.89 -3.82 -16.81
C ASN A 176 -13.41 -4.30 -15.46
N ALA A 177 -12.54 -4.73 -14.56
CA ALA A 177 -12.95 -5.30 -13.29
C ALA A 177 -12.59 -4.40 -12.09
N GLY A 178 -11.35 -3.89 -11.98
CA GLY A 178 -11.04 -2.94 -10.92
C GLY A 178 -9.62 -3.04 -10.37
N ASP A 179 -9.38 -2.23 -9.35
CA ASP A 179 -8.11 -2.01 -8.66
C ASP A 179 -6.96 -1.71 -9.63
N PRO A 180 -7.04 -0.61 -10.40
CA PRO A 180 -6.01 -0.32 -11.39
C PRO A 180 -4.69 0.07 -10.73
N ILE A 181 -3.58 -0.51 -11.23
CA ILE A 181 -2.23 -0.07 -10.90
C ILE A 181 -1.47 0.24 -12.18
N VAL A 182 -0.91 1.44 -12.27
CA VAL A 182 0.08 1.82 -13.27
C VAL A 182 1.43 2.00 -12.64
N ARG A 183 2.49 1.53 -13.33
CA ARG A 183 3.89 1.78 -12.99
C ARG A 183 4.67 2.18 -14.22
N TYR A 184 5.57 3.14 -14.03
CA TYR A 184 6.61 3.44 -15.01
C TYR A 184 7.87 2.67 -14.65
N ASP A 185 8.26 1.77 -15.54
CA ASP A 185 9.52 1.03 -15.43
C ASP A 185 10.67 1.87 -15.97
N GLY A 186 11.32 2.63 -15.10
CA GLY A 186 12.43 3.51 -15.46
C GLY A 186 13.67 2.79 -15.98
N LEU A 187 13.85 1.50 -15.62
CA LEU A 187 14.98 0.69 -16.11
C LEU A 187 14.80 0.28 -17.57
N ALA A 188 13.56 0.16 -18.05
CA ALA A 188 13.26 -0.28 -19.41
C ALA A 188 12.65 0.83 -20.27
N ASP A 189 12.26 1.96 -19.68
CA ASP A 189 11.45 3.02 -20.30
C ASP A 189 10.14 2.46 -20.86
N ARG A 190 9.36 1.81 -19.97
CA ARG A 190 8.10 1.13 -20.30
C ARG A 190 7.03 1.39 -19.25
N TRP A 191 5.78 1.17 -19.65
CA TRP A 191 4.61 1.26 -18.80
C TRP A 191 4.07 -0.12 -18.49
N LEU A 192 3.80 -0.37 -17.22
CA LEU A 192 3.01 -1.51 -16.74
C LEU A 192 1.63 -0.98 -16.36
N LEU A 193 0.59 -1.52 -16.99
CA LEU A 193 -0.81 -1.29 -16.63
C LEU A 193 -1.42 -2.62 -16.17
N SER A 194 -2.24 -2.59 -15.13
CA SER A 194 -2.81 -3.82 -14.58
C SER A 194 -4.20 -3.65 -14.00
N GLN A 195 -4.92 -4.76 -13.96
CA GLN A 195 -6.19 -4.93 -13.25
C GLN A 195 -6.34 -6.39 -12.81
N PHE A 196 -7.13 -6.64 -11.78
CA PHE A 196 -7.59 -8.00 -11.53
C PHE A 196 -8.73 -8.39 -12.49
N ALA A 197 -9.03 -9.68 -12.60
CA ALA A 197 -10.25 -10.21 -13.20
C ALA A 197 -10.75 -11.42 -12.40
N SER A 198 -12.06 -11.36 -12.04
CA SER A 198 -12.70 -12.45 -11.29
C SER A 198 -12.80 -13.73 -12.14
N PRO A 199 -12.63 -14.93 -11.56
CA PRO A 199 -12.48 -15.16 -10.12
C PRO A 199 -11.03 -15.20 -9.61
N SER A 200 -10.00 -15.21 -10.50
CA SER A 200 -8.64 -15.53 -10.06
C SER A 200 -7.54 -15.06 -11.02
N HIS A 201 -7.78 -13.98 -11.75
CA HIS A 201 -6.82 -13.57 -12.79
C HIS A 201 -6.21 -12.20 -12.53
N MET A 202 -4.93 -12.07 -12.91
CA MET A 202 -4.23 -10.82 -13.10
C MET A 202 -4.06 -10.53 -14.59
N CYS A 203 -4.50 -9.35 -15.00
CA CYS A 203 -4.35 -8.83 -16.35
C CYS A 203 -3.25 -7.78 -16.34
N ILE A 204 -2.16 -8.03 -17.03
CA ILE A 204 -0.98 -7.16 -17.07
C ILE A 204 -0.66 -6.79 -18.51
N ALA A 205 -0.50 -5.51 -18.77
CA ALA A 205 -0.10 -4.96 -20.07
C ALA A 205 1.24 -4.22 -19.91
N ILE A 206 2.26 -4.63 -20.69
CA ILE A 206 3.58 -4.00 -20.72
C ILE A 206 3.74 -3.27 -22.05
N SER A 207 3.98 -1.96 -22.02
CA SER A 207 4.11 -1.18 -23.26
C SER A 207 5.32 -1.62 -24.08
N VAL A 208 5.14 -1.67 -25.42
CA VAL A 208 6.21 -2.03 -26.36
C VAL A 208 7.23 -0.91 -26.51
N SER A 209 6.83 0.32 -26.20
CA SER A 209 7.66 1.51 -26.33
C SER A 209 7.42 2.47 -25.15
N PRO A 210 8.21 3.55 -25.01
CA PRO A 210 7.98 4.59 -24.01
C PRO A 210 6.64 5.33 -24.13
N ASN A 211 5.97 5.22 -25.27
CA ASN A 211 4.70 5.88 -25.51
C ASN A 211 3.52 5.09 -24.92
N PRO A 212 2.83 5.59 -23.87
CA PRO A 212 1.70 4.90 -23.26
C PRO A 212 0.48 4.74 -24.18
N LEU A 213 0.44 5.45 -25.32
CA LEU A 213 -0.60 5.32 -26.34
C LEU A 213 -0.20 4.36 -27.48
N GLY A 214 0.93 3.67 -27.35
CA GLY A 214 1.36 2.61 -28.27
C GLY A 214 0.72 1.25 -27.98
N SER A 215 1.29 0.21 -28.57
CA SER A 215 0.87 -1.19 -28.35
C SER A 215 1.49 -1.76 -27.07
N TYR A 216 0.88 -2.84 -26.56
CA TYR A 216 1.27 -3.52 -25.35
C TYR A 216 1.40 -5.03 -25.56
N HIS A 217 2.33 -5.64 -24.86
CA HIS A 217 2.37 -7.08 -24.61
C HIS A 217 1.38 -7.42 -23.49
N LEU A 218 0.36 -8.20 -23.78
CA LEU A 218 -0.76 -8.50 -22.88
C LEU A 218 -0.60 -9.88 -22.26
N TYR A 219 -0.77 -9.97 -20.96
CA TYR A 219 -0.70 -11.22 -20.21
C TYR A 219 -1.95 -11.43 -19.37
N THR A 220 -2.49 -12.64 -19.39
CA THR A 220 -3.65 -13.07 -18.61
C THR A 220 -3.22 -14.21 -17.69
N PHE A 221 -2.76 -13.88 -16.48
CA PHE A 221 -2.29 -14.88 -15.52
C PHE A 221 -3.44 -15.38 -14.66
N ASN A 222 -3.66 -16.70 -14.63
CA ASN A 222 -4.48 -17.32 -13.60
C ASN A 222 -3.62 -17.53 -12.35
N VAL A 223 -3.89 -16.77 -11.30
CA VAL A 223 -3.12 -16.79 -10.05
C VAL A 223 -3.73 -17.73 -8.98
N GLY A 224 -4.86 -18.39 -9.31
CA GLY A 224 -5.49 -19.44 -8.52
C GLY A 224 -6.54 -18.96 -7.53
N THR A 225 -6.39 -17.75 -7.00
CA THR A 225 -7.31 -17.09 -6.07
C THR A 225 -7.55 -15.64 -6.52
N PHE A 226 -8.61 -14.99 -6.02
CA PHE A 226 -8.88 -13.61 -6.36
C PHE A 226 -7.82 -12.70 -5.69
N PRO A 227 -7.02 -11.94 -6.47
CA PRO A 227 -5.94 -11.11 -5.96
C PRO A 227 -6.44 -9.71 -5.62
N ASP A 228 -7.18 -9.57 -4.52
CA ASP A 228 -7.75 -8.31 -4.06
C ASP A 228 -6.66 -7.33 -3.59
N TYR A 229 -6.89 -6.03 -3.73
CA TYR A 229 -6.00 -4.97 -3.25
C TYR A 229 -4.54 -5.13 -3.69
N PHE A 230 -4.28 -5.72 -4.85
CA PHE A 230 -2.91 -5.96 -5.30
C PHE A 230 -2.13 -4.64 -5.50
N LYS A 231 -0.82 -4.72 -5.28
CA LYS A 231 0.11 -3.60 -5.52
C LYS A 231 1.34 -4.10 -6.27
N PHE A 232 1.84 -3.28 -7.20
CA PHE A 232 3.04 -3.59 -7.98
C PHE A 232 4.21 -2.71 -7.60
N GLY A 233 5.41 -3.28 -7.68
CA GLY A 233 6.69 -2.60 -7.67
C GLY A 233 7.58 -3.09 -8.81
N VAL A 234 8.35 -2.17 -9.38
CA VAL A 234 9.34 -2.45 -10.42
C VAL A 234 10.68 -2.75 -9.79
N TRP A 235 11.33 -3.82 -10.26
CA TRP A 235 12.65 -4.23 -9.80
C TRP A 235 13.48 -4.76 -10.98
N PRO A 236 14.81 -4.84 -10.89
CA PRO A 236 15.63 -5.26 -12.03
C PRO A 236 15.31 -6.65 -12.59
N ASP A 237 15.01 -7.60 -11.72
CA ASP A 237 14.79 -9.02 -12.07
C ASP A 237 13.33 -9.40 -12.28
N ALA A 238 12.38 -8.69 -11.63
CA ALA A 238 10.97 -9.03 -11.67
C ALA A 238 10.05 -7.80 -11.56
N TYR A 239 8.79 -7.95 -11.96
CA TYR A 239 7.70 -7.13 -11.47
C TYR A 239 7.15 -7.82 -10.21
N TYR A 240 7.39 -7.23 -9.06
CA TYR A 240 6.90 -7.76 -7.80
C TYR A 240 5.48 -7.29 -7.52
N MET A 241 4.67 -8.18 -6.95
CA MET A 241 3.29 -7.87 -6.59
C MET A 241 2.95 -8.45 -5.22
N SER A 242 2.17 -7.72 -4.45
CA SER A 242 1.45 -8.29 -3.30
C SER A 242 -0.03 -8.38 -3.61
N ALA A 243 -0.74 -9.30 -2.96
CA ALA A 243 -2.19 -9.40 -3.04
C ALA A 243 -2.80 -9.90 -1.74
N ASN A 244 -4.02 -9.46 -1.48
CA ASN A 244 -4.89 -9.99 -0.45
C ASN A 244 -5.67 -11.16 -1.04
N GLU A 245 -5.29 -12.36 -0.66
CA GLU A 245 -5.97 -13.61 -1.04
C GLU A 245 -6.57 -14.28 0.20
N ALA A 246 -6.64 -15.59 0.26
CA ALA A 246 -7.00 -16.31 1.48
C ALA A 246 -5.96 -16.10 2.61
N THR A 247 -4.71 -15.84 2.22
CA THR A 247 -3.63 -15.28 3.03
C THR A 247 -2.97 -14.19 2.21
N TYR A 248 -2.14 -13.35 2.83
CA TYR A 248 -1.40 -12.34 2.08
C TYR A 248 -0.28 -13.00 1.29
N THR A 249 -0.11 -12.59 0.06
CA THR A 249 0.71 -13.28 -0.94
C THR A 249 1.68 -12.32 -1.60
N ALA A 250 2.94 -12.76 -1.74
CA ALA A 250 3.98 -12.08 -2.51
C ALA A 250 4.22 -12.81 -3.84
N TYR A 251 4.34 -12.05 -4.91
CA TYR A 251 4.55 -12.53 -6.27
C TYR A 251 5.79 -11.92 -6.90
N ALA A 252 6.41 -12.65 -7.81
CA ALA A 252 7.37 -12.16 -8.78
C ALA A 252 6.97 -12.63 -10.19
N PHE A 253 6.82 -11.70 -11.13
CA PHE A 253 6.54 -11.98 -12.55
C PHE A 253 7.83 -11.80 -13.36
N ASP A 254 8.08 -12.69 -14.33
CA ASP A 254 9.28 -12.71 -15.18
C ASP A 254 9.33 -11.46 -16.08
N ARG A 255 9.88 -10.38 -15.52
CA ARG A 255 9.96 -9.07 -16.17
C ARG A 255 10.70 -9.13 -17.50
N ALA A 256 11.80 -9.88 -17.58
CA ALA A 256 12.61 -9.95 -18.80
C ALA A 256 11.80 -10.53 -19.97
N LYS A 257 11.06 -11.63 -19.75
CA LYS A 257 10.19 -12.21 -20.76
C LYS A 257 8.99 -11.34 -21.08
N MET A 258 8.41 -10.67 -20.07
CA MET A 258 7.28 -9.78 -20.29
C MET A 258 7.66 -8.58 -21.16
N LEU A 259 8.83 -7.98 -20.94
CA LEU A 259 9.37 -6.89 -21.77
C LEU A 259 9.64 -7.34 -23.21
N ALA A 260 10.08 -8.57 -23.39
CA ALA A 260 10.37 -9.16 -24.70
C ALA A 260 9.14 -9.69 -25.44
N GLY A 261 7.94 -9.63 -24.82
CA GLY A 261 6.73 -10.22 -25.40
C GLY A 261 6.76 -11.74 -25.52
N GLN A 262 7.58 -12.40 -24.73
CA GLN A 262 7.72 -13.86 -24.68
C GLN A 262 6.74 -14.46 -23.67
N ALA A 263 6.57 -15.80 -23.73
CA ALA A 263 5.78 -16.49 -22.72
C ALA A 263 6.43 -16.32 -21.34
N ALA A 264 5.69 -15.77 -20.40
CA ALA A 264 6.17 -15.41 -19.06
C ALA A 264 5.44 -16.21 -17.98
N THR A 265 6.09 -16.40 -16.85
CA THR A 265 5.57 -17.09 -15.67
C THR A 265 5.65 -16.19 -14.44
N PHE A 266 5.14 -16.69 -13.32
CA PHE A 266 5.31 -16.08 -12.01
C PHE A 266 5.71 -17.12 -10.96
N VAL A 267 6.32 -16.62 -9.89
CA VAL A 267 6.52 -17.37 -8.64
C VAL A 267 5.76 -16.64 -7.55
N LYS A 268 5.07 -17.37 -6.66
CA LYS A 268 4.39 -16.77 -5.51
C LYS A 268 4.64 -17.51 -4.21
N PHE A 269 4.57 -16.77 -3.12
CA PHE A 269 4.63 -17.26 -1.75
C PHE A 269 3.39 -16.79 -1.00
N THR A 270 2.77 -17.69 -0.25
CA THR A 270 1.54 -17.45 0.52
C THR A 270 1.78 -17.66 2.00
N GLY A 271 0.89 -17.20 2.84
CA GLY A 271 0.91 -17.54 4.27
C GLY A 271 1.26 -16.39 5.19
N GLU A 272 1.50 -15.18 4.67
CA GLU A 272 1.67 -14.02 5.52
C GLU A 272 0.36 -13.64 6.22
N THR A 273 0.49 -13.05 7.40
CA THR A 273 -0.62 -12.75 8.30
C THR A 273 -1.05 -11.30 8.27
N ASN A 274 -0.35 -10.46 7.51
CA ASN A 274 -0.72 -9.07 7.28
C ASN A 274 -0.35 -8.63 5.87
N PHE A 275 -0.95 -7.52 5.42
CA PHE A 275 -0.72 -6.95 4.09
C PHE A 275 0.75 -6.66 3.83
N LEU A 276 1.18 -7.06 2.65
CA LEU A 276 2.50 -6.77 2.13
C LEU A 276 2.44 -5.60 1.15
N MET A 277 3.46 -4.75 1.13
CA MET A 277 3.65 -3.72 0.12
C MET A 277 4.99 -3.96 -0.58
N PRO A 278 5.01 -4.19 -1.91
CA PRO A 278 6.26 -4.39 -2.64
C PRO A 278 7.02 -3.08 -2.78
N ALA A 279 8.34 -3.14 -2.68
CA ALA A 279 9.20 -2.01 -3.00
C ALA A 279 9.13 -1.66 -4.48
N ASP A 280 9.12 -0.36 -4.79
CA ASP A 280 8.99 0.20 -6.12
C ASP A 280 10.16 1.17 -6.37
N LEU A 281 10.93 0.92 -7.42
CA LEU A 281 12.19 1.61 -7.67
C LEU A 281 11.97 3.05 -8.14
N ASP A 282 12.57 3.99 -7.41
CA ASP A 282 12.70 5.39 -7.78
C ASP A 282 14.18 5.77 -8.00
N GLY A 283 14.39 6.82 -8.79
CA GLY A 283 15.71 7.38 -9.04
C GLY A 283 16.54 6.61 -10.07
N PRO A 284 17.71 7.19 -10.45
CA PRO A 284 18.49 6.69 -11.57
C PRO A 284 19.45 5.53 -11.21
N ILE A 285 19.69 5.28 -9.92
CA ILE A 285 20.62 4.26 -9.47
C ILE A 285 19.86 2.99 -9.09
N PRO A 286 20.04 1.88 -9.80
CA PRO A 286 19.40 0.63 -9.45
C PRO A 286 19.91 0.08 -8.11
N PRO A 287 19.21 -0.86 -7.47
CA PRO A 287 19.76 -1.56 -6.32
C PRO A 287 21.03 -2.31 -6.70
N PRO A 288 21.90 -2.61 -5.73
CA PRO A 288 23.09 -3.45 -5.98
C PRO A 288 22.73 -4.74 -6.69
N ALA A 289 23.60 -5.22 -7.58
CA ALA A 289 23.33 -6.43 -8.35
C ALA A 289 23.04 -7.63 -7.44
N GLY A 290 21.94 -8.33 -7.71
CA GLY A 290 21.50 -9.48 -6.93
C GLY A 290 20.66 -9.14 -5.70
N THR A 291 20.38 -7.86 -5.44
CA THR A 291 19.44 -7.47 -4.39
C THR A 291 18.06 -8.04 -4.70
N PRO A 292 17.44 -8.84 -3.78
CA PRO A 292 16.11 -9.40 -3.97
C PRO A 292 15.04 -8.31 -3.95
N GLY A 293 13.86 -8.61 -4.46
CA GLY A 293 12.70 -7.74 -4.30
C GLY A 293 12.29 -7.64 -2.84
N LEU A 294 12.01 -6.43 -2.38
CA LEU A 294 11.68 -6.18 -0.99
C LEU A 294 10.18 -5.96 -0.80
N PHE A 295 9.68 -6.38 0.35
CA PHE A 295 8.31 -6.14 0.79
C PHE A 295 8.31 -5.65 2.23
N THR A 296 7.31 -4.86 2.60
CA THR A 296 7.10 -4.45 3.98
C THR A 296 5.70 -4.74 4.46
N THR A 297 5.56 -4.90 5.76
CA THR A 297 4.31 -4.85 6.49
C THR A 297 4.54 -4.20 7.85
N PHE A 298 3.47 -3.77 8.51
CA PHE A 298 3.50 -3.36 9.91
C PHE A 298 2.72 -4.36 10.77
N LYS A 299 3.11 -4.49 12.03
CA LYS A 299 2.48 -5.38 13.02
C LYS A 299 2.18 -4.56 14.28
N ASP A 300 0.91 -4.42 14.59
CA ASP A 300 0.44 -3.88 15.86
C ASP A 300 0.50 -4.97 16.93
N ASP A 301 1.08 -4.69 18.08
CA ASP A 301 1.30 -5.65 19.16
C ASP A 301 0.01 -6.20 19.72
N ALA A 302 -1.04 -5.45 19.68
CA ALA A 302 -2.34 -5.83 20.13
C ALA A 302 -2.96 -6.96 19.28
N PHE A 303 -2.59 -7.08 17.98
CA PHE A 303 -3.03 -8.17 17.09
C PHE A 303 -2.00 -9.30 16.98
N HIS A 304 -0.75 -8.91 16.91
CA HIS A 304 0.34 -9.83 16.57
C HIS A 304 1.25 -10.15 17.75
N GLY A 305 1.11 -9.42 18.88
CA GLY A 305 2.03 -9.51 20.00
C GLY A 305 3.46 -9.08 19.65
N GLY A 306 4.36 -9.13 20.61
CA GLY A 306 5.80 -8.93 20.37
C GLY A 306 6.25 -7.48 20.18
N GLY A 307 5.40 -6.50 20.46
CA GLY A 307 5.66 -5.06 20.26
C GLY A 307 5.36 -4.60 18.83
N ASP A 308 5.10 -3.30 18.72
CA ASP A 308 4.84 -2.64 17.45
C ASP A 308 6.08 -2.60 16.58
N ARG A 309 5.95 -3.00 15.32
CA ARG A 309 7.11 -3.19 14.45
C ARG A 309 6.79 -3.11 12.98
N LEU A 310 7.80 -2.81 12.20
CA LEU A 310 7.83 -3.07 10.76
C LEU A 310 8.57 -4.39 10.51
N GLU A 311 8.13 -5.11 9.50
CA GLU A 311 8.82 -6.28 8.99
C GLU A 311 9.18 -6.06 7.52
N VAL A 312 10.43 -6.33 7.16
CA VAL A 312 10.92 -6.27 5.77
C VAL A 312 11.22 -7.68 5.33
N PHE A 313 10.68 -8.07 4.19
CA PHE A 313 10.87 -9.38 3.58
C PHE A 313 11.64 -9.23 2.28
N ALA A 314 12.42 -10.26 1.95
CA ALA A 314 13.15 -10.39 0.70
C ALA A 314 12.60 -11.56 -0.12
N LEU A 315 12.23 -11.31 -1.37
CA LEU A 315 11.83 -12.31 -2.35
C LEU A 315 12.92 -12.42 -3.42
N HIS A 316 13.62 -13.54 -3.43
CA HIS A 316 14.52 -13.91 -4.52
C HIS A 316 13.77 -14.83 -5.50
N ALA A 317 13.65 -14.39 -6.75
CA ALA A 317 12.97 -15.15 -7.79
C ALA A 317 14.00 -15.80 -8.74
N ASP A 318 13.94 -17.12 -8.89
CA ASP A 318 14.69 -17.87 -9.89
C ASP A 318 13.71 -18.44 -10.93
N PHE A 319 13.59 -17.78 -12.08
CA PHE A 319 12.70 -18.22 -13.16
C PHE A 319 13.26 -19.37 -14.00
N VAL A 320 14.54 -19.74 -13.82
CA VAL A 320 15.18 -20.89 -14.48
C VAL A 320 14.95 -22.15 -13.66
N THR A 321 15.17 -22.07 -12.36
CA THR A 321 14.94 -23.16 -11.40
C THR A 321 14.05 -22.65 -10.27
N PRO A 322 12.72 -22.55 -10.50
CA PRO A 322 11.83 -21.88 -9.54
C PRO A 322 11.83 -22.44 -8.12
N ALA A 323 12.24 -23.69 -7.94
CA ALA A 323 12.41 -24.30 -6.63
C ALA A 323 13.50 -23.64 -5.76
N ASN A 324 14.41 -22.88 -6.37
CA ASN A 324 15.43 -22.10 -5.67
C ASN A 324 14.91 -20.74 -5.20
N SER A 325 13.72 -20.32 -5.62
CA SER A 325 13.13 -19.06 -5.18
C SER A 325 12.86 -19.11 -3.68
N THR A 326 13.09 -17.99 -3.01
CA THR A 326 12.90 -17.86 -1.55
C THR A 326 12.13 -16.60 -1.20
N PHE A 327 11.38 -16.66 -0.10
CA PHE A 327 10.75 -15.50 0.54
C PHE A 327 11.06 -15.56 2.03
N THR A 328 11.83 -14.61 2.52
CA THR A 328 12.40 -14.63 3.87
C THR A 328 12.20 -13.30 4.57
N LEU A 329 12.03 -13.35 5.90
CA LEU A 329 12.08 -12.18 6.75
C LEU A 329 13.51 -11.68 6.81
N GLU A 330 13.73 -10.46 6.31
CA GLU A 330 15.04 -9.80 6.26
C GLU A 330 15.31 -8.98 7.51
N ALA A 331 14.32 -8.23 7.97
CA ALA A 331 14.45 -7.40 9.16
C ALA A 331 13.14 -7.30 9.95
N THR A 332 13.28 -7.24 11.27
CA THR A 332 12.21 -6.87 12.22
C THR A 332 12.63 -5.61 12.95
N LEU A 333 11.91 -4.53 12.74
CA LEU A 333 12.30 -3.19 13.16
C LEU A 333 11.27 -2.65 14.16
N PRO A 334 11.59 -2.59 15.47
CA PRO A 334 10.70 -1.95 16.44
C PRO A 334 10.43 -0.50 16.06
N ILE A 335 9.17 -0.08 16.19
CA ILE A 335 8.70 1.30 15.98
C ILE A 335 7.95 1.78 17.21
N ALA A 336 7.69 3.10 17.27
CA ALA A 336 6.87 3.66 18.32
C ALA A 336 5.45 3.09 18.27
N SER A 337 4.83 2.94 19.44
CA SER A 337 3.49 2.37 19.53
C SER A 337 2.48 3.13 18.69
N PHE A 338 1.53 2.41 18.12
CA PHE A 338 0.46 2.95 17.32
C PHE A 338 -0.82 2.14 17.50
N ALA A 339 -1.94 2.70 17.08
CA ALA A 339 -3.20 1.98 17.03
C ALA A 339 -3.52 1.63 15.57
N TYR A 340 -3.65 0.36 15.32
CA TYR A 340 -3.98 -0.23 14.01
C TYR A 340 -5.39 0.16 13.55
N THR A 341 -6.34 0.29 14.48
CA THR A 341 -7.73 0.58 14.17
C THR A 341 -8.10 2.01 14.54
N VAL A 342 -8.79 2.69 13.65
CA VAL A 342 -9.33 4.04 13.91
C VAL A 342 -10.75 3.97 14.45
N CYS A 343 -11.67 3.35 13.74
CA CYS A 343 -13.09 3.28 14.08
C CYS A 343 -13.56 1.87 14.47
N GLY A 344 -12.66 1.01 14.88
CA GLY A 344 -12.89 -0.42 15.06
C GLY A 344 -12.41 -1.22 13.84
N PHE A 345 -12.27 -2.52 14.03
CA PHE A 345 -11.63 -3.40 13.06
C PHE A 345 -12.45 -3.54 11.78
N PHE A 346 -11.88 -3.16 10.64
CA PHE A 346 -12.53 -3.16 9.31
C PHE A 346 -13.88 -2.43 9.29
N ASN A 347 -13.97 -1.32 10.00
CA ASN A 347 -15.14 -0.46 9.96
C ASN A 347 -14.99 0.59 8.85
N PHE A 348 -15.60 0.32 7.70
CA PHE A 348 -15.59 1.22 6.54
C PHE A 348 -16.43 2.50 6.73
N ASN A 349 -17.06 2.70 7.88
CA ASN A 349 -17.91 3.85 8.15
C ASN A 349 -17.27 4.71 9.24
N CYS A 350 -16.21 5.45 8.91
CA CYS A 350 -15.28 6.05 9.85
C CYS A 350 -15.24 7.58 9.79
N ALA A 351 -14.51 8.19 8.87
CA ALA A 351 -14.27 9.64 8.84
C ALA A 351 -15.53 10.44 8.48
N ASN A 352 -15.75 11.52 9.21
CA ASN A 352 -16.89 12.41 9.02
C ASN A 352 -16.74 13.30 7.77
N GLN A 353 -17.88 13.75 7.24
CA GLN A 353 -18.00 14.74 6.16
C GLN A 353 -19.17 15.69 6.45
N PRO A 354 -19.17 16.93 5.91
CA PRO A 354 -20.25 17.87 6.13
C PRO A 354 -21.60 17.45 5.54
N GLY A 355 -22.69 17.73 6.24
CA GLY A 355 -24.06 17.67 5.72
C GLY A 355 -24.57 16.27 5.38
N THR A 356 -23.94 15.20 5.84
CA THR A 356 -24.37 13.82 5.63
C THR A 356 -24.02 12.93 6.82
N ALA A 357 -24.83 11.89 7.04
CA ALA A 357 -24.49 10.83 7.99
C ALA A 357 -23.58 9.75 7.37
N ARG A 358 -23.32 9.80 6.07
CA ARG A 358 -22.39 8.90 5.40
C ARG A 358 -20.95 9.25 5.81
N ARG A 359 -20.21 8.27 6.29
CA ARG A 359 -18.81 8.42 6.69
C ARG A 359 -17.89 7.70 5.70
N LEU A 360 -16.64 8.08 5.67
CA LEU A 360 -15.66 7.57 4.73
C LEU A 360 -14.77 6.50 5.35
N ASP A 361 -14.42 5.51 4.57
CA ASP A 361 -13.42 4.50 4.91
C ASP A 361 -12.02 5.14 4.93
N VAL A 362 -11.26 4.91 6.00
CA VAL A 362 -9.90 5.46 6.18
C VAL A 362 -8.80 4.45 5.87
N VAL A 363 -9.16 3.17 5.65
CA VAL A 363 -8.25 2.09 5.28
C VAL A 363 -7.03 1.99 6.21
N SER A 364 -7.28 1.94 7.54
CA SER A 364 -6.20 1.98 8.54
C SER A 364 -5.44 0.67 8.69
N GLU A 365 -6.03 -0.46 8.27
CA GLU A 365 -5.47 -1.78 8.50
C GLU A 365 -4.38 -2.18 7.49
N TRP A 366 -4.09 -1.33 6.50
CA TRP A 366 -3.24 -1.67 5.37
C TRP A 366 -2.13 -0.65 5.13
N PRO A 367 -0.93 -1.10 4.75
CA PRO A 367 0.07 -0.17 4.26
C PRO A 367 -0.44 0.51 3.00
N MET A 368 -0.23 1.82 2.92
CA MET A 368 -0.68 2.63 1.80
C MET A 368 0.33 2.57 0.65
N GLN A 369 -0.20 2.62 -0.57
CA GLN A 369 0.61 2.73 -1.77
C GLN A 369 1.34 4.09 -1.79
N ARG A 370 2.59 4.13 -2.11
CA ARG A 370 3.66 3.23 -2.54
C ARG A 370 4.60 2.87 -1.38
N PHE A 371 5.54 1.95 -1.67
CA PHE A 371 6.73 1.69 -0.86
C PHE A 371 7.97 2.00 -1.70
N PRO A 372 8.31 3.28 -1.90
CA PRO A 372 9.41 3.70 -2.74
C PRO A 372 10.75 3.22 -2.19
N TYR A 373 11.56 2.67 -3.08
CA TYR A 373 12.97 2.37 -2.86
C TYR A 373 13.83 3.35 -3.64
N ARG A 374 14.91 3.82 -3.02
CA ARG A 374 15.91 4.66 -3.67
C ARG A 374 17.31 4.28 -3.23
N ASN A 375 18.24 4.27 -4.19
CA ASN A 375 19.66 4.08 -3.94
C ASN A 375 20.40 5.43 -4.14
N PHE A 376 21.06 5.91 -3.08
CA PHE A 376 21.86 7.14 -3.10
C PHE A 376 23.36 6.87 -3.35
N GLY A 377 23.75 5.60 -3.50
CA GLY A 377 25.14 5.18 -3.69
C GLY A 377 25.88 4.92 -2.38
N ASP A 378 25.76 5.78 -1.39
CA ASP A 378 26.31 5.60 -0.04
C ASP A 378 25.33 4.90 0.92
N HIS A 379 24.04 4.94 0.63
CA HIS A 379 23.00 4.24 1.35
C HIS A 379 21.78 3.97 0.45
N GLN A 380 20.95 3.06 0.88
CA GLN A 380 19.65 2.73 0.29
C GLN A 380 18.54 3.18 1.22
N THR A 381 17.38 3.59 0.69
CA THR A 381 16.21 3.99 1.46
C THR A 381 14.96 3.23 1.04
N LEU A 382 14.05 3.03 1.98
CA LEU A 382 12.68 2.57 1.78
C LEU A 382 11.76 3.50 2.56
N LEU A 383 10.68 3.94 1.93
CA LEU A 383 9.67 4.79 2.54
C LEU A 383 8.32 4.09 2.60
N GLY A 384 7.58 4.31 3.68
CA GLY A 384 6.21 3.81 3.78
C GLY A 384 5.32 4.72 4.61
N ASN A 385 4.01 4.52 4.45
CA ASN A 385 3.01 5.20 5.25
C ASN A 385 1.76 4.32 5.44
N PHE A 386 1.01 4.59 6.50
CA PHE A 386 -0.26 3.94 6.82
C PHE A 386 -1.10 4.84 7.72
N THR A 387 -2.41 4.63 7.73
CA THR A 387 -3.32 5.36 8.61
C THR A 387 -3.31 4.73 10.01
N VAL A 388 -3.23 5.55 11.05
CA VAL A 388 -3.24 5.14 12.47
C VAL A 388 -4.33 5.88 13.23
N GLY A 389 -4.71 5.34 14.37
CA GLY A 389 -5.56 5.99 15.37
C GLY A 389 -4.74 6.87 16.31
N GLY A 390 -5.43 7.57 17.23
CA GLY A 390 -4.80 8.40 18.26
C GLY A 390 -4.44 9.81 17.81
N GLY A 391 -4.89 10.24 16.63
CA GLY A 391 -4.82 11.63 16.17
C GLY A 391 -5.79 12.56 16.90
N THR A 392 -5.70 13.84 16.59
CA THR A 392 -6.54 14.91 17.17
C THR A 392 -7.83 15.17 16.39
N GLY A 393 -8.04 14.47 15.25
CA GLY A 393 -9.25 14.54 14.43
C GLY A 393 -10.49 14.03 15.15
N GLU A 394 -11.66 14.20 14.53
CA GLU A 394 -12.96 13.79 15.10
C GLU A 394 -13.06 12.28 15.37
N VAL A 395 -12.40 11.47 14.56
CA VAL A 395 -12.30 10.02 14.76
C VAL A 395 -10.88 9.57 15.10
N GLY A 396 -9.94 10.51 15.13
CA GLY A 396 -8.55 10.29 15.49
C GLY A 396 -7.70 9.69 14.38
N ALA A 397 -8.12 9.79 13.10
CA ALA A 397 -7.30 9.32 11.98
C ALA A 397 -6.12 10.25 11.70
N ALA A 398 -4.92 9.69 11.70
CA ALA A 398 -3.65 10.37 11.41
C ALA A 398 -2.78 9.49 10.49
N ILE A 399 -1.72 10.04 9.91
CA ILE A 399 -0.85 9.29 9.01
C ILE A 399 0.52 9.08 9.66
N ARG A 400 0.83 7.83 9.95
CA ARG A 400 2.16 7.36 10.30
C ARG A 400 2.97 7.18 9.04
N TRP A 401 4.20 7.66 9.01
CA TRP A 401 5.17 7.47 7.94
C TRP A 401 6.53 7.10 8.52
N PHE A 402 7.36 6.42 7.73
CA PHE A 402 8.68 5.98 8.14
C PHE A 402 9.66 5.95 6.97
N GLU A 403 10.93 6.06 7.30
CA GLU A 403 12.07 5.85 6.41
C GLU A 403 12.99 4.80 7.00
N LEU A 404 13.28 3.77 6.23
CA LEU A 404 14.30 2.79 6.53
C LEU A 404 15.54 3.08 5.71
N ARG A 405 16.71 2.80 6.27
CA ARG A 405 17.99 2.89 5.56
C ARG A 405 18.81 1.63 5.71
N ASP A 406 19.54 1.29 4.64
CA ASP A 406 20.62 0.33 4.66
C ASP A 406 21.91 1.00 4.18
N THR A 407 22.93 1.00 5.04
CA THR A 407 24.28 1.51 4.76
C THR A 407 25.29 0.38 4.55
N GLY A 408 24.80 -0.82 4.21
CA GLY A 408 25.61 -2.04 4.04
C GLY A 408 25.63 -2.96 5.28
N SER A 409 24.85 -2.65 6.31
CA SER A 409 24.73 -3.47 7.53
C SER A 409 23.32 -4.04 7.75
N GLY A 410 22.45 -3.94 6.74
CA GLY A 410 21.05 -4.31 6.78
C GLY A 410 20.12 -3.14 7.11
N TRP A 411 18.84 -3.37 6.90
CA TRP A 411 17.80 -2.36 7.09
C TRP A 411 17.64 -1.94 8.54
N ALA A 412 17.57 -0.65 8.79
CA ALA A 412 17.31 -0.05 10.09
C ALA A 412 16.29 1.09 9.97
N LEU A 413 15.51 1.32 11.02
CA LEU A 413 14.64 2.48 11.11
C LEU A 413 15.52 3.74 11.22
N TYR A 414 15.45 4.62 10.22
CA TYR A 414 16.16 5.88 10.23
C TYR A 414 15.34 7.00 10.85
N GLN A 415 14.06 7.06 10.52
CA GLN A 415 13.10 7.98 11.10
C GLN A 415 11.67 7.49 10.94
N GLU A 416 10.80 7.97 11.82
CA GLU A 416 9.35 7.82 11.73
C GLU A 416 8.66 9.05 12.33
N GLY A 417 7.41 9.27 11.94
CA GLY A 417 6.61 10.37 12.46
C GLY A 417 5.13 10.18 12.17
N THR A 418 4.29 10.91 12.89
CA THR A 418 2.84 10.93 12.66
C THR A 418 2.40 12.33 12.28
N LEU A 419 1.80 12.45 11.08
CA LEU A 419 1.26 13.69 10.59
C LEU A 419 -0.12 13.95 11.20
N ASP A 420 -0.19 14.87 12.12
CA ASP A 420 -1.39 15.45 12.69
C ASP A 420 -1.10 16.88 13.17
N PRO A 421 -1.57 17.92 12.48
CA PRO A 421 -1.33 19.32 12.88
C PRO A 421 -2.09 19.78 14.13
N GLY A 422 -2.99 18.98 14.70
CA GLY A 422 -3.76 19.36 15.87
C GLY A 422 -4.95 20.29 15.58
N ASP A 423 -5.50 20.26 14.37
CA ASP A 423 -6.58 21.13 13.89
C ASP A 423 -7.97 20.52 13.97
N GLY A 424 -8.11 19.32 14.53
CA GLY A 424 -9.37 18.63 14.71
C GLY A 424 -9.91 17.93 13.45
N ASN A 425 -9.11 17.84 12.36
CA ASN A 425 -9.50 17.15 11.15
C ASN A 425 -8.78 15.81 11.03
N ASP A 426 -9.47 14.83 10.46
CA ASP A 426 -8.95 13.50 10.21
C ASP A 426 -8.11 13.46 8.92
N ARG A 427 -7.04 12.66 8.92
CA ARG A 427 -6.12 12.49 7.78
C ARG A 427 -5.94 11.01 7.46
N PHE A 428 -6.12 10.67 6.18
CA PHE A 428 -6.10 9.27 5.73
C PHE A 428 -5.78 9.17 4.23
N MET A 429 -5.62 7.97 3.74
CA MET A 429 -5.35 7.65 2.33
C MET A 429 -4.07 8.32 1.83
N GLY A 430 -2.96 8.09 2.57
CA GLY A 430 -1.66 8.68 2.28
C GLY A 430 -0.94 8.04 1.09
N SER A 431 -0.05 8.81 0.46
CA SER A 431 0.96 8.30 -0.48
C SER A 431 2.23 9.13 -0.36
N ILE A 432 3.39 8.45 -0.34
CA ILE A 432 4.69 9.05 -0.01
C ILE A 432 5.72 8.81 -1.11
N ALA A 433 6.63 9.76 -1.33
CA ALA A 433 7.79 9.62 -2.19
C ALA A 433 8.97 10.46 -1.69
N MET A 434 10.17 10.14 -2.21
CA MET A 434 11.42 10.86 -1.91
C MET A 434 12.11 11.24 -3.22
N ASP A 435 12.58 12.48 -3.33
CA ASP A 435 13.33 12.96 -4.49
C ASP A 435 14.84 12.68 -4.43
N GLY A 436 15.58 13.12 -5.44
CA GLY A 436 17.02 12.92 -5.55
C GLY A 436 17.86 13.65 -4.51
N ALA A 437 17.30 14.65 -3.83
CA ALA A 437 17.95 15.35 -2.72
C ALA A 437 17.67 14.70 -1.35
N GLY A 438 16.82 13.65 -1.30
CA GLY A 438 16.36 13.02 -0.07
C GLY A 438 15.23 13.78 0.62
N ASP A 439 14.58 14.69 -0.09
CA ASP A 439 13.41 15.40 0.40
C ASP A 439 12.15 14.52 0.24
N ILE A 440 11.25 14.60 1.21
CA ILE A 440 10.07 13.73 1.28
C ILE A 440 8.81 14.54 1.01
N ALA A 441 7.88 13.97 0.24
CA ALA A 441 6.52 14.46 0.08
C ALA A 441 5.50 13.38 0.45
N LEU A 442 4.50 13.77 1.24
CA LEU A 442 3.36 12.96 1.65
C LEU A 442 2.06 13.67 1.24
N GLY A 443 1.29 13.05 0.35
CA GLY A 443 -0.04 13.50 -0.06
C GLY A 443 -1.13 12.66 0.60
N TYR A 444 -2.34 13.25 0.85
CA TYR A 444 -3.40 12.58 1.60
C TYR A 444 -4.76 13.27 1.46
N THR A 445 -5.79 12.62 1.98
CA THR A 445 -7.13 13.21 2.17
C THR A 445 -7.28 13.77 3.57
N VAL A 446 -7.94 14.93 3.68
CA VAL A 446 -8.36 15.55 4.97
C VAL A 446 -9.87 15.72 4.98
N SER A 447 -10.56 15.37 6.08
CA SER A 447 -12.00 15.54 6.23
C SER A 447 -12.40 15.73 7.69
N SER A 448 -13.57 16.36 7.93
CA SER A 448 -14.24 16.42 9.22
C SER A 448 -15.73 16.71 9.02
N SER A 449 -16.52 16.81 10.09
CA SER A 449 -17.92 17.22 10.02
C SER A 449 -18.12 18.65 9.47
N THR A 450 -17.06 19.48 9.47
CA THR A 450 -17.06 20.88 9.00
C THR A 450 -16.20 21.11 7.77
N MET A 451 -15.39 20.15 7.36
CA MET A 451 -14.49 20.24 6.21
C MET A 451 -14.83 19.14 5.20
N PHE A 452 -15.22 19.54 3.99
CA PHE A 452 -15.39 18.59 2.89
C PHE A 452 -14.09 17.85 2.59
N PRO A 453 -14.15 16.55 2.21
CA PRO A 453 -12.97 15.78 1.83
C PRO A 453 -12.12 16.52 0.81
N SER A 454 -10.87 16.79 1.16
CA SER A 454 -9.95 17.69 0.47
C SER A 454 -8.60 17.03 0.27
N ILE A 455 -7.90 17.38 -0.80
CA ILE A 455 -6.56 16.88 -1.09
C ILE A 455 -5.53 17.85 -0.51
N ARG A 456 -4.66 17.35 0.36
CA ARG A 456 -3.52 18.09 0.91
C ARG A 456 -2.22 17.31 0.77
N TYR A 457 -1.11 18.00 0.99
CA TYR A 457 0.22 17.41 1.06
C TYR A 457 1.10 18.18 2.02
N ALA A 458 2.11 17.51 2.55
CA ALA A 458 3.16 18.07 3.37
C ALA A 458 4.52 17.60 2.85
N THR A 459 5.55 18.40 3.06
CA THR A 459 6.90 18.07 2.61
C THR A 459 7.90 18.18 3.76
N ARG A 460 9.02 17.48 3.62
CA ARG A 460 10.17 17.55 4.50
C ARG A 460 11.44 17.69 3.67
N ILE A 461 12.25 18.69 3.92
CA ILE A 461 13.61 18.73 3.36
C ILE A 461 14.54 17.82 4.17
N ALA A 462 15.56 17.25 3.49
CA ALA A 462 16.48 16.30 4.11
C ALA A 462 17.14 16.83 5.39
N SER A 463 17.38 18.15 5.47
CA SER A 463 18.00 18.82 6.64
C SER A 463 17.04 19.13 7.79
N ASN A 464 15.73 18.89 7.66
CA ASN A 464 14.78 19.10 8.77
C ASN A 464 15.03 18.08 9.89
N PRO A 465 14.59 18.39 11.13
CA PRO A 465 14.60 17.40 12.22
C PRO A 465 13.92 16.11 11.81
N LEU A 466 14.50 14.97 12.23
CA LEU A 466 13.96 13.66 11.91
C LEU A 466 12.53 13.49 12.47
N GLY A 467 11.70 12.75 11.75
CA GLY A 467 10.32 12.42 12.14
C GLY A 467 9.32 13.57 11.99
N GLN A 468 9.70 14.70 11.38
CA GLN A 468 8.82 15.87 11.28
C GLN A 468 8.65 16.32 9.83
N LEU A 469 7.40 16.52 9.43
CA LEU A 469 6.99 17.16 8.18
C LEU A 469 6.76 18.67 8.42
N GLY A 470 6.91 19.47 7.38
CA GLY A 470 6.52 20.88 7.37
C GLY A 470 5.00 21.06 7.39
N ALA A 471 4.56 22.33 7.50
CA ALA A 471 3.15 22.66 7.46
C ALA A 471 2.50 22.20 6.15
N GLU A 472 1.34 21.57 6.26
CA GLU A 472 0.57 21.09 5.12
C GLU A 472 0.08 22.20 4.20
N ARG A 473 -0.15 21.87 2.94
CA ARG A 473 -0.69 22.77 1.92
C ARG A 473 -1.86 22.09 1.17
N PRO A 474 -2.93 22.84 0.89
CA PRO A 474 -4.00 22.31 0.05
C PRO A 474 -3.55 22.18 -1.42
N LEU A 475 -3.77 21.02 -2.01
CA LEU A 475 -3.74 20.85 -3.46
C LEU A 475 -5.07 21.31 -4.04
N ILE A 476 -6.19 20.91 -3.42
CA ILE A 476 -7.53 21.42 -3.66
C ILE A 476 -8.42 21.24 -2.42
N GLY A 477 -9.29 22.22 -2.16
CA GLY A 477 -10.39 22.10 -1.21
C GLY A 477 -11.61 21.44 -1.87
N GLY A 478 -12.15 20.38 -1.26
CA GLY A 478 -13.43 19.80 -1.65
C GLY A 478 -14.59 20.78 -1.43
N ARG A 479 -15.68 20.60 -2.20
CA ARG A 479 -16.89 21.41 -2.10
C ARG A 479 -18.14 20.56 -1.94
N GLY A 480 -17.99 19.28 -1.68
CA GLY A 480 -19.09 18.36 -1.52
C GLY A 480 -18.69 17.08 -0.79
N SER A 481 -19.71 16.38 -0.30
CA SER A 481 -19.60 15.09 0.37
C SER A 481 -20.01 13.96 -0.56
N GLN A 482 -19.43 12.78 -0.35
CA GLN A 482 -19.85 11.53 -0.96
C GLN A 482 -21.04 10.95 -0.16
N THR A 483 -22.17 10.69 -0.82
CA THR A 483 -23.38 10.21 -0.13
C THR A 483 -23.84 8.80 -0.53
N GLY A 484 -23.36 8.27 -1.66
CA GLY A 484 -23.79 6.97 -2.20
C GLY A 484 -23.01 5.76 -1.68
N SER A 485 -21.82 5.98 -1.15
CA SER A 485 -20.94 4.94 -0.63
C SER A 485 -20.14 5.47 0.56
N ASN A 486 -19.68 4.57 1.43
CA ASN A 486 -18.65 4.87 2.43
C ASN A 486 -17.23 4.62 1.89
N ARG A 487 -17.08 3.94 0.73
CA ARG A 487 -15.79 3.68 0.11
C ARG A 487 -15.28 4.98 -0.53
N TRP A 488 -14.26 5.54 0.09
CA TRP A 488 -13.42 6.62 -0.44
C TRP A 488 -12.26 6.01 -1.14
N GLY A 489 -11.60 6.16 -2.05
CA GLY A 489 -10.56 5.37 -2.70
C GLY A 489 -9.83 4.37 -1.77
N ASP A 490 -9.23 3.35 -2.33
CA ASP A 490 -8.42 2.41 -1.55
C ASP A 490 -6.96 2.85 -1.49
N TYR A 491 -6.58 3.80 -2.35
CA TYR A 491 -5.23 4.39 -2.42
C TYR A 491 -5.24 5.71 -3.20
N SER A 492 -4.15 6.43 -3.06
CA SER A 492 -3.73 7.56 -3.89
C SER A 492 -2.31 7.30 -4.41
N ALA A 493 -1.75 8.16 -5.27
CA ALA A 493 -0.42 7.91 -5.82
C ALA A 493 0.43 9.18 -5.87
N MET A 494 1.60 9.11 -5.21
CA MET A 494 2.69 10.07 -5.28
C MET A 494 3.87 9.45 -6.02
N SER A 495 4.44 10.12 -6.99
CA SER A 495 5.64 9.68 -7.72
C SER A 495 6.59 10.84 -7.96
N VAL A 496 7.86 10.53 -8.27
CA VAL A 496 8.90 11.50 -8.59
C VAL A 496 9.19 11.44 -10.09
N ASP A 497 9.31 12.61 -10.71
CA ASP A 497 9.60 12.74 -12.13
C ASP A 497 11.01 12.26 -12.47
N PRO A 498 11.17 11.15 -13.22
CA PRO A 498 12.50 10.61 -13.51
C PRO A 498 13.32 11.49 -14.45
N SER A 499 12.72 12.51 -15.10
CA SER A 499 13.44 13.40 -16.00
C SER A 499 14.29 14.44 -15.26
N ASN A 500 13.94 14.78 -14.03
CA ASN A 500 14.67 15.75 -13.21
C ASN A 500 14.93 15.28 -11.77
N ASP A 501 14.33 14.14 -11.39
CA ASP A 501 14.47 13.51 -10.08
C ASP A 501 14.10 14.40 -8.86
N CYS A 502 13.30 15.46 -9.11
CA CYS A 502 12.97 16.53 -8.15
C CYS A 502 11.50 16.87 -8.07
N SER A 503 10.75 16.70 -9.17
CA SER A 503 9.35 17.11 -9.22
C SER A 503 8.44 15.98 -8.76
N PHE A 504 7.63 16.26 -7.74
CA PHE A 504 6.60 15.34 -7.27
C PHE A 504 5.33 15.48 -8.11
N TRP A 505 4.71 14.35 -8.41
CA TRP A 505 3.40 14.22 -9.05
C TRP A 505 2.47 13.47 -8.13
N TYR A 506 1.31 14.05 -7.83
CA TYR A 506 0.34 13.46 -6.91
C TYR A 506 -1.06 13.45 -7.48
N THR A 507 -1.76 12.33 -7.38
CA THR A 507 -3.17 12.20 -7.72
C THR A 507 -3.99 11.65 -6.57
N ASN A 508 -5.18 12.23 -6.38
CA ASN A 508 -6.18 11.77 -5.41
C ASN A 508 -7.56 12.29 -5.83
N GLU A 509 -8.61 11.88 -5.11
CA GLU A 509 -9.99 12.22 -5.39
C GLU A 509 -10.51 13.39 -4.54
N PHE A 510 -11.56 14.04 -5.04
CA PHE A 510 -12.34 15.07 -4.35
C PHE A 510 -13.73 15.19 -4.97
N TYR A 511 -14.61 15.97 -4.31
CA TYR A 511 -15.95 16.29 -4.83
C TYR A 511 -16.09 17.79 -5.05
N THR A 512 -16.70 18.19 -6.19
CA THR A 512 -17.01 19.59 -6.52
C THR A 512 -18.36 20.05 -5.96
N HIS A 513 -19.22 19.10 -5.59
CA HIS A 513 -20.52 19.29 -4.94
C HIS A 513 -20.92 17.97 -4.29
N THR A 514 -21.84 18.02 -3.32
CA THR A 514 -22.35 16.82 -2.67
C THR A 514 -23.12 15.96 -3.68
N ALA A 515 -22.67 14.72 -3.83
CA ALA A 515 -23.22 13.78 -4.79
C ALA A 515 -23.10 12.33 -4.32
N SER A 516 -23.82 11.43 -4.98
CA SER A 516 -23.76 9.99 -4.69
C SER A 516 -22.40 9.40 -5.06
N THR A 517 -21.98 9.58 -6.34
CA THR A 517 -20.76 8.97 -6.91
C THR A 517 -20.11 9.86 -7.96
N ASP A 518 -20.30 11.19 -7.91
CA ASP A 518 -19.73 12.13 -8.88
C ASP A 518 -18.34 12.63 -8.45
N TRP A 519 -17.47 11.67 -8.09
CA TRP A 519 -16.09 11.97 -7.76
C TRP A 519 -15.30 12.54 -8.94
N ARG A 520 -14.32 13.36 -8.63
CA ARG A 520 -13.31 13.89 -9.54
C ARG A 520 -11.94 13.51 -9.02
N THR A 521 -10.96 13.43 -9.90
CA THR A 521 -9.56 13.34 -9.52
C THR A 521 -8.81 14.60 -9.89
N LEU A 522 -7.80 14.94 -9.10
CA LEU A 522 -6.87 16.01 -9.39
C LEU A 522 -5.46 15.44 -9.49
N ILE A 523 -4.72 15.91 -10.45
CA ILE A 523 -3.28 15.68 -10.58
C ILE A 523 -2.59 17.02 -10.29
N GLY A 524 -1.64 16.99 -9.36
CA GLY A 524 -0.86 18.18 -8.99
C GLY A 524 0.63 17.89 -8.99
N THR A 525 1.42 18.92 -9.32
CA THR A 525 2.88 18.84 -9.29
C THR A 525 3.47 19.94 -8.42
N PHE A 526 4.57 19.66 -7.79
CA PHE A 526 5.36 20.61 -7.02
C PHE A 526 6.81 20.14 -6.93
N THR A 527 7.72 21.07 -6.68
CA THR A 527 9.14 20.79 -6.50
C THR A 527 9.60 21.41 -5.18
N ILE A 528 10.36 20.68 -4.40
CA ILE A 528 10.97 21.20 -3.17
C ILE A 528 12.23 21.96 -3.57
N PRO A 529 12.43 23.23 -3.12
CA PRO A 529 13.51 24.07 -3.63
C PRO A 529 14.94 23.58 -3.33
N SER A 530 15.11 22.62 -2.43
CA SER A 530 16.40 22.01 -2.09
C SER A 530 16.90 21.05 -3.17
N CYS A 531 16.01 20.53 -3.96
CA CYS A 531 16.37 19.74 -5.12
C CYS A 531 16.63 20.64 -6.33
#